data_f8dac8e5877b197e0fb391e45b261dce
#
_entry.id   f8dac8e5877b197e0fb391e45b261dce
#
_cell.length_a   1.000
_cell.length_b   1.000
_cell.length_c   1.000
_cell.angle_alpha   90.00
_cell.angle_beta   90.00
_cell.angle_gamma   90.00
#
_symmetry.space_group_name_H-M   'P 1'
#
loop_
_entity.id
_entity.type
_entity.pdbx_description
1 polymer ?
#
loop_
_entity_poly.entity_id
_entity_poly.type
_entity_poly.pdbx_seq_one_letter_code
_entity_poly.pdbx_strand_id
1 'polypeptide(L)'
;PKQFISLSSNKSKSLLQKTYERISNINEIQFIEKLKPVYNAIKKTKNKEELKNKDLIGFVGAPWTILIYMLNQKSPKNKYFEHKLKDEKFIDDLLKIIVRFLKVHINNQIENGATIIQIFDSWAGLLNKKDYEKYIYNPTKDLVSFVKSKNTPVICFPKGINDYKSYVS
;
A
#
# COMPACT_ATOMS: atom_id res chain seq x y z
N PRO A 1 23.99 -40.63 32.13
CA PRO A 1 22.77 -39.91 31.73
C PRO A 1 23.14 -38.82 30.76
N LYS A 2 22.83 -39.03 29.48
CA LYS A 2 23.03 -38.01 28.44
C LYS A 2 21.87 -37.00 28.55
N GLN A 3 22.16 -35.78 28.97
CA GLN A 3 21.25 -34.67 28.87
C GLN A 3 21.01 -34.38 27.38
N PHE A 4 19.81 -34.69 26.91
CA PHE A 4 19.30 -34.19 25.64
C PHE A 4 19.03 -32.71 25.83
N ILE A 5 19.97 -31.89 25.40
CA ILE A 5 19.71 -30.46 25.15
C ILE A 5 18.77 -30.43 23.96
N SER A 6 17.50 -30.11 24.21
CA SER A 6 16.56 -29.79 23.13
C SER A 6 17.06 -28.50 22.43
N LEU A 7 17.67 -28.67 21.28
CA LEU A 7 17.88 -27.58 20.36
C LEU A 7 16.50 -27.05 19.94
N SER A 8 16.04 -26.01 20.63
CA SER A 8 14.89 -25.23 20.18
C SER A 8 15.16 -24.84 18.74
N SER A 9 14.38 -25.38 17.81
CA SER A 9 14.46 -25.10 16.42
C SER A 9 14.26 -23.57 16.20
N ASN A 10 15.35 -22.86 16.00
CA ASN A 10 15.33 -21.52 15.43
C ASN A 10 14.78 -21.62 14.00
N LYS A 11 13.46 -21.83 13.85
CA LYS A 11 12.78 -21.70 12.57
C LYS A 11 13.05 -20.28 12.10
N SER A 12 13.83 -20.14 11.05
CA SER A 12 14.07 -18.83 10.45
C SER A 12 12.72 -18.17 10.16
N LYS A 13 12.51 -16.99 10.73
CA LYS A 13 11.27 -16.20 10.55
C LYS A 13 10.94 -16.09 9.07
N SER A 14 9.67 -16.27 8.72
CA SER A 14 9.22 -16.09 7.33
C SER A 14 9.46 -14.66 6.85
N LEU A 15 9.53 -14.46 5.54
CA LEU A 15 9.68 -13.11 4.97
C LEU A 15 8.53 -12.19 5.39
N LEU A 16 7.30 -12.71 5.47
CA LEU A 16 6.13 -11.99 5.96
C LEU A 16 6.31 -11.54 7.41
N GLN A 17 6.76 -12.42 8.27
CA GLN A 17 7.00 -12.12 9.68
C GLN A 17 8.09 -11.04 9.85
N LYS A 18 9.22 -11.17 9.15
CA LYS A 18 10.29 -10.16 9.16
C LYS A 18 9.79 -8.81 8.66
N THR A 19 8.96 -8.80 7.61
CA THR A 19 8.39 -7.57 7.07
C THR A 19 7.42 -6.94 8.06
N TYR A 20 6.56 -7.74 8.69
CA TYR A 20 5.64 -7.28 9.72
C TYR A 20 6.38 -6.63 10.90
N GLU A 21 7.38 -7.31 11.48
CA GLU A 21 8.18 -6.78 12.59
C GLU A 21 8.86 -5.44 12.24
N ARG A 22 9.30 -5.31 10.99
CA ARG A 22 9.95 -4.08 10.52
C ARG A 22 8.98 -2.91 10.40
N ILE A 23 7.76 -3.12 9.88
CA ILE A 23 6.84 -2.02 9.62
C ILE A 23 5.88 -1.73 10.78
N SER A 24 5.60 -2.70 11.66
CA SER A 24 4.74 -2.50 12.83
C SER A 24 5.31 -1.47 13.81
N ASN A 25 6.63 -1.31 13.84
CA ASN A 25 7.34 -0.38 14.72
C ASN A 25 7.65 0.99 14.07
N ILE A 26 7.17 1.24 12.83
CA ILE A 26 7.39 2.54 12.20
C ILE A 26 6.60 3.61 12.96
N ASN A 27 7.29 4.68 13.36
CA ASN A 27 6.68 5.86 13.93
C ASN A 27 6.10 6.75 12.82
N GLU A 28 4.88 7.22 13.00
CA GLU A 28 4.15 8.02 12.00
C GLU A 28 4.85 9.36 11.73
N ILE A 29 5.39 10.01 12.76
CA ILE A 29 6.14 11.27 12.61
C ILE A 29 7.37 11.04 11.73
N GLN A 30 8.13 9.98 12.00
CA GLN A 30 9.31 9.65 11.20
C GLN A 30 8.95 9.29 9.75
N PHE A 31 7.80 8.65 9.54
CA PHE A 31 7.28 8.36 8.20
C PHE A 31 6.97 9.65 7.45
N ILE A 32 6.26 10.60 8.07
CA ILE A 32 5.93 11.91 7.48
C ILE A 32 7.22 12.68 7.15
N GLU A 33 8.17 12.76 8.08
CA GLU A 33 9.43 13.47 7.85
C GLU A 33 10.24 12.90 6.68
N LYS A 34 10.28 11.57 6.52
CA LYS A 34 10.93 10.94 5.35
C LYS A 34 10.27 11.31 4.02
N LEU A 35 8.96 11.54 4.01
CA LEU A 35 8.19 11.88 2.80
C LEU A 35 8.01 13.40 2.62
N LYS A 36 8.49 14.22 3.55
CA LYS A 36 8.41 15.68 3.49
C LYS A 36 8.92 16.31 2.18
N PRO A 37 10.00 15.80 1.53
CA PRO A 37 10.38 16.30 0.21
C PRO A 37 9.29 16.17 -0.85
N VAL A 38 8.50 15.08 -0.81
CA VAL A 38 7.36 14.87 -1.72
C VAL A 38 6.27 15.91 -1.46
N TYR A 39 5.91 16.12 -0.20
CA TYR A 39 4.89 17.09 0.18
C TYR A 39 5.30 18.52 -0.18
N ASN A 40 6.56 18.86 0.04
CA ASN A 40 7.12 20.16 -0.37
C ASN A 40 7.11 20.35 -1.88
N ALA A 41 7.37 19.29 -2.67
CA ALA A 41 7.29 19.34 -4.13
C ALA A 41 5.85 19.60 -4.60
N ILE A 42 4.87 18.90 -4.02
CA ILE A 42 3.43 19.13 -4.30
C ILE A 42 3.07 20.58 -4.02
N LYS A 43 3.40 21.10 -2.82
CA LYS A 43 3.12 22.48 -2.41
C LYS A 43 3.77 23.50 -3.35
N LYS A 44 5.04 23.31 -3.69
CA LYS A 44 5.75 24.20 -4.63
C LYS A 44 5.13 24.17 -6.02
N THR A 45 4.71 23.00 -6.50
CA THR A 45 4.06 22.86 -7.81
C THR A 45 2.70 23.56 -7.83
N LYS A 46 1.87 23.34 -6.81
CA LYS A 46 0.52 23.95 -6.74
C LYS A 46 0.58 25.46 -6.62
N ASN A 47 1.62 26.01 -6.01
CA ASN A 47 1.78 27.46 -5.82
C ASN A 47 2.36 28.20 -7.04
N LYS A 48 2.65 27.51 -8.15
CA LYS A 48 3.07 28.18 -9.39
C LYS A 48 1.88 28.86 -10.05
N GLU A 49 2.05 30.13 -10.44
CA GLU A 49 0.97 30.93 -11.01
C GLU A 49 0.37 30.31 -12.30
N GLU A 50 1.23 29.77 -13.16
CA GLU A 50 0.81 29.07 -14.38
C GLU A 50 -0.01 27.78 -14.14
N LEU A 51 0.03 27.24 -12.90
CA LEU A 51 -0.69 26.03 -12.50
C LEU A 51 -1.88 26.29 -11.57
N LYS A 52 -2.19 27.55 -11.27
CA LYS A 52 -3.22 27.95 -10.31
C LYS A 52 -4.60 27.36 -10.64
N ASN A 53 -4.95 27.33 -11.94
CA ASN A 53 -6.22 26.82 -12.45
C ASN A 53 -6.13 25.38 -12.99
N LYS A 54 -5.08 24.62 -12.60
CA LYS A 54 -4.89 23.23 -12.99
C LYS A 54 -5.06 22.31 -11.80
N ASP A 55 -5.61 21.12 -12.06
CA ASP A 55 -5.62 20.07 -11.07
C ASP A 55 -4.23 19.49 -10.91
N LEU A 56 -3.91 19.09 -9.67
CA LEU A 56 -2.68 18.41 -9.33
C LEU A 56 -3.00 17.02 -8.81
N ILE A 57 -2.61 16.00 -9.57
CA ILE A 57 -2.81 14.61 -9.20
C ILE A 57 -1.70 14.19 -8.24
N GLY A 58 -2.07 13.92 -6.97
CA GLY A 58 -1.27 13.12 -6.06
C GLY A 58 -1.49 11.64 -6.34
N PHE A 59 -0.52 10.78 -6.00
CA PHE A 59 -0.68 9.36 -6.27
C PHE A 59 -0.03 8.46 -5.21
N VAL A 60 -0.55 7.24 -5.13
CA VAL A 60 -0.04 6.17 -4.26
C VAL A 60 -0.15 4.82 -4.96
N GLY A 61 0.66 3.86 -4.54
CA GLY A 61 0.40 2.45 -4.84
C GLY A 61 -0.77 1.92 -4.01
N ALA A 62 -1.60 1.03 -4.57
CA ALA A 62 -2.60 0.31 -3.81
C ALA A 62 -1.97 -0.60 -2.74
N PRO A 63 -2.69 -0.94 -1.67
CA PRO A 63 -2.14 -1.72 -0.56
C PRO A 63 -1.50 -3.04 -0.99
N TRP A 64 -2.17 -3.79 -1.88
CA TRP A 64 -1.63 -5.02 -2.44
C TRP A 64 -0.35 -4.79 -3.24
N THR A 65 -0.33 -3.80 -4.10
CA THR A 65 0.86 -3.44 -4.89
C THR A 65 2.05 -3.09 -4.00
N ILE A 66 1.84 -2.31 -2.94
CA ILE A 66 2.90 -1.96 -1.98
C ILE A 66 3.41 -3.22 -1.26
N LEU A 67 2.50 -4.09 -0.80
CA LEU A 67 2.89 -5.36 -0.16
C LEU A 67 3.78 -6.21 -1.07
N ILE A 68 3.41 -6.35 -2.35
CA ILE A 68 4.19 -7.12 -3.32
C ILE A 68 5.60 -6.54 -3.51
N TYR A 69 5.73 -5.21 -3.61
CA TYR A 69 7.05 -4.57 -3.68
C TYR A 69 7.88 -4.79 -2.40
N MET A 70 7.25 -4.69 -1.23
CA MET A 70 7.94 -4.91 0.05
C MET A 70 8.47 -6.35 0.18
N LEU A 71 7.72 -7.34 -0.27
CA LEU A 71 8.09 -8.75 -0.22
C LEU A 71 9.15 -9.12 -1.27
N ASN A 72 9.13 -8.47 -2.43
CA ASN A 72 10.03 -8.80 -3.53
C ASN A 72 11.30 -7.98 -3.57
N GLN A 73 11.29 -6.80 -2.96
CA GLN A 73 12.35 -5.79 -3.06
C GLN A 73 12.65 -5.33 -4.51
N LYS A 74 11.90 -5.81 -5.48
CA LYS A 74 11.95 -5.45 -6.90
C LYS A 74 10.63 -5.79 -7.59
N SER A 75 10.44 -5.30 -8.81
CA SER A 75 9.27 -5.63 -9.62
C SER A 75 9.14 -7.14 -9.86
N PRO A 76 7.95 -7.74 -9.69
CA PRO A 76 7.72 -9.18 -9.80
C PRO A 76 7.86 -9.74 -11.22
N LYS A 77 7.97 -8.92 -12.28
CA LYS A 77 8.13 -9.35 -13.68
C LYS A 77 7.21 -10.50 -14.07
N ASN A 78 5.93 -10.40 -13.78
CA ASN A 78 4.89 -11.40 -14.09
C ASN A 78 5.02 -12.76 -13.35
N LYS A 79 5.84 -12.87 -12.31
CA LYS A 79 5.92 -14.07 -11.47
C LYS A 79 5.09 -13.89 -10.21
N TYR A 80 4.08 -14.73 -10.05
CA TYR A 80 3.24 -14.79 -8.86
C TYR A 80 3.95 -15.52 -7.71
N PHE A 81 3.72 -15.07 -6.47
CA PHE A 81 4.41 -15.54 -5.27
C PHE A 81 3.51 -16.35 -4.33
N GLU A 82 2.65 -17.23 -4.84
CA GLU A 82 1.74 -18.05 -4.02
C GLU A 82 2.43 -18.71 -2.83
N HIS A 83 3.62 -19.26 -3.03
CA HIS A 83 4.36 -19.96 -1.97
C HIS A 83 4.84 -19.03 -0.85
N LYS A 84 4.89 -17.71 -1.06
CA LYS A 84 5.28 -16.73 -0.03
C LYS A 84 4.10 -16.21 0.78
N LEU A 85 2.88 -16.46 0.33
CA LEU A 85 1.64 -15.96 0.92
C LEU A 85 0.92 -17.01 1.78
N LYS A 86 1.64 -17.99 2.31
CA LYS A 86 1.04 -19.09 3.07
C LYS A 86 0.51 -18.68 4.45
N ASP A 87 0.92 -17.52 4.97
CA ASP A 87 0.50 -17.06 6.29
C ASP A 87 -0.48 -15.88 6.14
N GLU A 88 -1.75 -16.20 5.98
CA GLU A 88 -2.83 -15.24 5.76
C GLU A 88 -2.94 -14.19 6.86
N LYS A 89 -2.69 -14.57 8.12
CA LYS A 89 -2.75 -13.64 9.25
C LYS A 89 -1.75 -12.49 9.09
N PHE A 90 -0.50 -12.81 8.72
CA PHE A 90 0.50 -11.77 8.49
C PHE A 90 0.18 -10.90 7.27
N ILE A 91 -0.46 -11.44 6.24
CA ILE A 91 -0.90 -10.65 5.07
C ILE A 91 -1.95 -9.64 5.51
N ASP A 92 -2.97 -10.07 6.25
CA ASP A 92 -4.04 -9.21 6.74
C ASP A 92 -3.50 -8.08 7.63
N ASP A 93 -2.61 -8.42 8.56
CA ASP A 93 -2.02 -7.45 9.48
C ASP A 93 -1.09 -6.45 8.74
N LEU A 94 -0.31 -6.94 7.76
CA LEU A 94 0.51 -6.10 6.90
C LEU A 94 -0.34 -5.13 6.07
N LEU A 95 -1.42 -5.60 5.46
CA LEU A 95 -2.32 -4.76 4.67
C LEU A 95 -2.97 -3.67 5.54
N LYS A 96 -3.39 -3.98 6.76
CA LYS A 96 -3.92 -2.97 7.71
C LYS A 96 -2.89 -1.88 8.02
N ILE A 97 -1.65 -2.26 8.30
CA ILE A 97 -0.57 -1.30 8.55
C ILE A 97 -0.30 -0.45 7.30
N ILE A 98 -0.21 -1.06 6.12
CA ILE A 98 0.00 -0.36 4.85
C ILE A 98 -1.13 0.65 4.61
N VAL A 99 -2.40 0.23 4.75
CA VAL A 99 -3.57 1.12 4.59
C VAL A 99 -3.47 2.31 5.53
N ARG A 100 -3.13 2.09 6.81
CA ARG A 100 -2.95 3.19 7.78
C ARG A 100 -1.92 4.21 7.29
N PHE A 101 -0.74 3.78 6.88
CA PHE A 101 0.31 4.69 6.41
C PHE A 101 -0.02 5.33 5.06
N LEU A 102 -0.73 4.63 4.18
CA LEU A 102 -1.22 5.22 2.93
C LEU A 102 -2.24 6.33 3.20
N LYS A 103 -3.14 6.17 4.17
CA LYS A 103 -4.06 7.25 4.59
C LYS A 103 -3.30 8.48 5.08
N VAL A 104 -2.26 8.30 5.89
CA VAL A 104 -1.38 9.40 6.34
C VAL A 104 -0.71 10.08 5.15
N HIS A 105 -0.16 9.29 4.22
CA HIS A 105 0.51 9.82 3.03
C HIS A 105 -0.44 10.57 2.10
N ILE A 106 -1.63 10.02 1.86
CA ILE A 106 -2.69 10.65 1.07
C ILE A 106 -3.12 11.98 1.70
N ASN A 107 -3.40 11.98 3.02
CA ASN A 107 -3.79 13.19 3.74
C ASN A 107 -2.76 14.31 3.56
N ASN A 108 -1.48 13.99 3.76
CA ASN A 108 -0.40 14.96 3.57
C ASN A 108 -0.28 15.45 2.11
N GLN A 109 -0.55 14.62 1.10
CA GLN A 109 -0.58 15.07 -0.29
C GLN A 109 -1.73 16.06 -0.52
N ILE A 110 -2.94 15.77 -0.01
CA ILE A 110 -4.11 16.64 -0.12
C ILE A 110 -3.85 17.99 0.59
N GLU A 111 -3.38 17.97 1.82
CA GLU A 111 -3.08 19.16 2.61
C GLU A 111 -2.01 20.05 1.97
N ASN A 112 -1.11 19.48 1.16
CA ASN A 112 -0.09 20.23 0.43
C ASN A 112 -0.49 20.60 -1.00
N GLY A 113 -1.75 20.33 -1.42
CA GLY A 113 -2.32 20.88 -2.65
C GLY A 113 -2.63 19.88 -3.75
N ALA A 114 -2.55 18.57 -3.50
CA ALA A 114 -3.11 17.59 -4.41
C ALA A 114 -4.64 17.73 -4.44
N THR A 115 -5.22 17.88 -5.63
CA THR A 115 -6.66 18.09 -5.83
C THR A 115 -7.37 16.80 -6.27
N ILE A 116 -6.62 15.82 -6.73
CA ILE A 116 -7.09 14.48 -7.12
C ILE A 116 -6.08 13.47 -6.58
N ILE A 117 -6.54 12.30 -6.15
CA ILE A 117 -5.67 11.19 -5.76
C ILE A 117 -5.82 10.04 -6.75
N GLN A 118 -4.70 9.53 -7.26
CA GLN A 118 -4.66 8.33 -8.09
C GLN A 118 -4.06 7.15 -7.33
N ILE A 119 -4.77 6.01 -7.33
CA ILE A 119 -4.34 4.77 -6.69
C ILE A 119 -3.93 3.78 -7.79
N PHE A 120 -2.64 3.44 -7.85
CA PHE A 120 -2.10 2.48 -8.82
C PHE A 120 -2.07 1.07 -8.23
N ASP A 121 -2.89 0.17 -8.76
CA ASP A 121 -2.84 -1.25 -8.41
C ASP A 121 -2.21 -2.08 -9.55
N SER A 122 -0.91 -1.87 -9.71
CA SER A 122 -0.12 -2.43 -10.84
C SER A 122 -0.03 -3.96 -10.82
N TRP A 123 -0.31 -4.60 -9.68
CA TRP A 123 -0.15 -6.04 -9.49
C TRP A 123 -1.45 -6.74 -9.08
N ALA A 124 -2.59 -6.06 -9.18
CA ALA A 124 -3.91 -6.63 -8.86
C ALA A 124 -4.18 -7.92 -9.66
N GLY A 125 -3.95 -7.89 -10.96
CA GLY A 125 -4.20 -9.04 -11.84
C GLY A 125 -3.27 -10.25 -11.65
N LEU A 126 -2.26 -10.16 -10.77
CA LEU A 126 -1.40 -11.31 -10.45
C LEU A 126 -1.99 -12.22 -9.38
N LEU A 127 -3.00 -11.77 -8.65
CA LEU A 127 -3.66 -12.55 -7.62
C LEU A 127 -4.76 -13.44 -8.23
N ASN A 128 -5.09 -14.57 -7.58
CA ASN A 128 -6.22 -15.38 -7.97
C ASN A 128 -7.54 -14.64 -7.70
N LYS A 129 -8.52 -14.77 -8.58
CA LYS A 129 -9.82 -14.09 -8.46
C LYS A 129 -10.52 -14.33 -7.13
N LYS A 130 -10.41 -15.55 -6.55
CA LYS A 130 -11.00 -15.90 -5.25
C LYS A 130 -10.50 -15.01 -4.08
N ASP A 131 -9.32 -14.43 -4.23
CA ASP A 131 -8.65 -13.65 -3.20
C ASP A 131 -8.78 -12.12 -3.45
N TYR A 132 -9.42 -11.71 -4.58
CA TYR A 132 -9.56 -10.30 -4.95
C TYR A 132 -10.32 -9.49 -3.90
N GLU A 133 -11.44 -10.03 -3.41
CA GLU A 133 -12.26 -9.36 -2.40
C GLU A 133 -11.44 -9.01 -1.16
N LYS A 134 -10.71 -9.99 -0.66
CA LYS A 134 -9.95 -9.89 0.60
C LYS A 134 -8.74 -8.96 0.49
N TYR A 135 -7.94 -9.11 -0.58
CA TYR A 135 -6.61 -8.49 -0.62
C TYR A 135 -6.52 -7.27 -1.56
N ILE A 136 -7.48 -7.11 -2.47
CA ILE A 136 -7.50 -6.01 -3.44
C ILE A 136 -8.66 -5.06 -3.15
N TYR A 137 -9.92 -5.55 -3.24
CA TYR A 137 -11.09 -4.68 -3.18
C TYR A 137 -11.25 -4.03 -1.80
N ASN A 138 -11.33 -4.82 -0.73
CA ASN A 138 -11.57 -4.29 0.60
C ASN A 138 -10.50 -3.30 1.07
N PRO A 139 -9.17 -3.58 0.95
CA PRO A 139 -8.16 -2.61 1.34
C PRO A 139 -8.15 -1.35 0.46
N THR A 140 -8.45 -1.47 -0.85
CA THR A 140 -8.51 -0.31 -1.74
C THR A 140 -9.78 0.50 -1.50
N LYS A 141 -10.92 -0.15 -1.27
CA LYS A 141 -12.19 0.51 -0.91
C LYS A 141 -12.06 1.35 0.37
N ASP A 142 -11.32 0.87 1.36
CA ASP A 142 -11.03 1.64 2.58
C ASP A 142 -10.23 2.93 2.26
N LEU A 143 -9.25 2.87 1.36
CA LEU A 143 -8.54 4.07 0.89
C LEU A 143 -9.44 5.00 0.09
N VAL A 144 -10.25 4.47 -0.83
CA VAL A 144 -11.20 5.25 -1.64
C VAL A 144 -12.19 5.99 -0.74
N SER A 145 -12.75 5.30 0.26
CA SER A 145 -13.67 5.90 1.24
C SER A 145 -13.00 7.02 2.02
N PHE A 146 -11.74 6.82 2.42
CA PHE A 146 -10.95 7.84 3.09
C PHE A 146 -10.72 9.08 2.20
N VAL A 147 -10.32 8.90 0.93
CA VAL A 147 -10.13 10.01 0.00
C VAL A 147 -11.44 10.78 -0.22
N LYS A 148 -12.54 10.07 -0.44
CA LYS A 148 -13.88 10.67 -0.59
C LYS A 148 -14.31 11.45 0.66
N SER A 149 -13.96 10.99 1.86
CA SER A 149 -14.26 11.72 3.11
C SER A 149 -13.51 13.06 3.23
N LYS A 150 -12.46 13.27 2.42
CA LYS A 150 -11.73 14.54 2.28
C LYS A 150 -12.26 15.43 1.16
N ASN A 151 -13.45 15.11 0.61
CA ASN A 151 -14.02 15.80 -0.57
C ASN A 151 -13.06 15.85 -1.77
N THR A 152 -12.23 14.83 -1.93
CA THR A 152 -11.21 14.75 -2.99
C THR A 152 -11.59 13.65 -3.99
N PRO A 153 -11.61 13.93 -5.31
CA PRO A 153 -11.79 12.92 -6.34
C PRO A 153 -10.70 11.85 -6.28
N VAL A 154 -11.05 10.61 -6.62
CA VAL A 154 -10.13 9.49 -6.65
C VAL A 154 -10.20 8.75 -7.98
N ILE A 155 -9.04 8.40 -8.51
CA ILE A 155 -8.87 7.58 -9.72
C ILE A 155 -8.24 6.27 -9.28
N CYS A 156 -8.83 5.15 -9.65
CA CYS A 156 -8.26 3.82 -9.41
C CYS A 156 -7.79 3.19 -10.72
N PHE A 157 -6.62 2.56 -10.71
CA PHE A 157 -6.05 1.89 -11.86
C PHE A 157 -5.65 0.45 -11.52
N PRO A 158 -6.62 -0.51 -11.55
CA PRO A 158 -6.38 -1.93 -11.25
C PRO A 158 -5.89 -2.66 -12.51
N LYS A 159 -4.60 -2.72 -12.72
CA LYS A 159 -4.03 -3.40 -13.89
C LYS A 159 -4.30 -4.91 -13.84
N GLY A 160 -4.86 -5.43 -14.94
CA GLY A 160 -5.12 -6.88 -15.11
C GLY A 160 -6.41 -7.37 -14.44
N ILE A 161 -7.23 -6.48 -13.90
CA ILE A 161 -8.60 -6.77 -13.47
C ILE A 161 -9.57 -6.38 -14.59
N ASN A 162 -10.49 -7.28 -14.93
CA ASN A 162 -11.51 -7.05 -15.97
C ASN A 162 -12.87 -6.69 -15.37
N ASP A 163 -13.11 -7.00 -14.11
CA ASP A 163 -14.36 -6.67 -13.40
C ASP A 163 -14.20 -5.35 -12.65
N TYR A 164 -14.37 -4.25 -13.40
CA TYR A 164 -14.30 -2.90 -12.81
C TYR A 164 -15.50 -2.57 -11.93
N LYS A 165 -16.67 -3.23 -12.11
CA LYS A 165 -17.85 -2.96 -11.28
C LYS A 165 -17.59 -3.34 -9.83
N SER A 166 -17.08 -4.55 -9.59
CA SER A 166 -16.71 -4.98 -8.23
C SER A 166 -15.58 -4.16 -7.62
N TYR A 167 -14.76 -3.52 -8.45
CA TYR A 167 -13.66 -2.69 -7.96
C TYR A 167 -14.12 -1.29 -7.49
N VAL A 168 -15.22 -0.76 -8.01
CA VAL A 168 -15.70 0.61 -7.70
C VAL A 168 -16.94 0.63 -6.81
N SER A 169 -17.57 -0.52 -6.57
CA SER A 169 -18.70 -0.69 -5.66
C SER A 169 -18.23 -0.76 -4.19
#